data_b6e6b71ddd848170ff96d41a419b2aeb
#
_entry.id   b6e6b71ddd848170ff96d41a419b2aeb
#
_cell.length_a   1.000
_cell.length_b   1.000
_cell.length_c   1.000
_cell.angle_alpha   90.00
_cell.angle_beta   90.00
_cell.angle_gamma   90.00
#
_symmetry.space_group_name_H-M   'P 1'
#
loop_
_entity.id
_entity.type
_entity.pdbx_description
1 polymer ?
#
loop_
_entity_poly.entity_id
_entity_poly.type
_entity_poly.pdbx_seq_one_letter_code
_entity_poly.pdbx_strand_id
1 'polypeptide(L)'
;VDLCIVLAGPTCGRTMAEFGADVIKIDSPHVPKVLRHNDTNRGKRSVLIDLKTKEGLELFWKIVESADVVLQNFREGVAEKLGVGYEQVRARRPDIVYGSVNTYGHLGSFAGRPGHEPIGQAVAGMQVRLGSKKPTTAPFSANDYGTGLLACYGVALALLHRRRTGEGQ
;
A
#
# COMPACT_ATOMS: atom_id res chain seq x y z
N VAL A 1 -5.59 -0.71 -8.41
CA VAL A 1 -6.32 -1.31 -7.27
C VAL A 1 -5.56 -0.99 -5.99
N ASP A 2 -6.26 -0.50 -4.98
CA ASP A 2 -5.68 -0.12 -3.68
C ASP A 2 -6.30 -0.97 -2.57
N LEU A 3 -5.52 -1.91 -2.03
CA LEU A 3 -5.87 -2.76 -0.87
C LEU A 3 -5.32 -2.19 0.45
N CYS A 4 -4.64 -1.04 0.40
CA CYS A 4 -3.91 -0.51 1.54
C CYS A 4 -4.82 0.02 2.64
N ILE A 5 -4.36 -0.08 3.87
CA ILE A 5 -5.03 0.42 5.07
C ILE A 5 -4.17 1.46 5.79
N VAL A 6 -4.77 2.20 6.69
CA VAL A 6 -4.17 3.22 7.57
C VAL A 6 -3.71 4.46 6.82
N LEU A 7 -2.41 4.64 6.48
CA LEU A 7 -1.92 5.93 5.98
C LEU A 7 -0.89 5.81 4.84
N ALA A 8 0.23 5.13 5.03
CA ALA A 8 1.33 5.12 4.06
C ALA A 8 0.91 4.62 2.68
N GLY A 9 0.39 3.40 2.59
CA GLY A 9 -0.10 2.83 1.34
C GLY A 9 -1.27 3.62 0.73
N PRO A 10 -2.33 3.96 1.52
CA PRO A 10 -3.42 4.78 1.01
C PRO A 10 -2.99 6.15 0.49
N THR A 11 -1.91 6.76 1.04
CA THR A 11 -1.33 8.00 0.51
C THR A 11 -0.80 7.80 -0.91
N CYS A 12 -0.16 6.68 -1.22
CA CYS A 12 0.25 6.36 -2.58
C CYS A 12 -0.95 6.35 -3.53
N GLY A 13 -1.99 5.58 -3.22
CA GLY A 13 -3.21 5.52 -4.03
C GLY A 13 -3.91 6.87 -4.18
N ARG A 14 -3.98 7.68 -3.09
CA ARG A 14 -4.51 9.05 -3.15
C ARG A 14 -3.70 9.93 -4.10
N THR A 15 -2.37 9.92 -3.97
CA THR A 15 -1.50 10.73 -4.82
C THR A 15 -1.68 10.35 -6.29
N MET A 16 -1.74 9.06 -6.61
CA MET A 16 -2.04 8.59 -7.96
C MET A 16 -3.40 9.12 -8.47
N ALA A 17 -4.45 9.08 -7.63
CA ALA A 17 -5.77 9.59 -7.99
C ALA A 17 -5.76 11.10 -8.23
N GLU A 18 -5.05 11.87 -7.39
CA GLU A 18 -4.88 13.33 -7.55
C GLU A 18 -4.16 13.70 -8.86
N PHE A 19 -3.33 12.81 -9.39
CA PHE A 19 -2.68 12.95 -10.70
C PHE A 19 -3.47 12.29 -11.86
N GLY A 20 -4.72 11.90 -11.65
CA GLY A 20 -5.64 11.47 -12.69
C GLY A 20 -5.76 9.95 -12.88
N ALA A 21 -5.15 9.13 -12.06
CA ALA A 21 -5.37 7.68 -12.11
C ALA A 21 -6.79 7.32 -11.61
N ASP A 22 -7.46 6.36 -12.27
CA ASP A 22 -8.69 5.74 -11.75
C ASP A 22 -8.31 4.73 -10.65
N VAL A 23 -8.45 5.11 -9.41
CA VAL A 23 -8.07 4.30 -8.26
C VAL A 23 -9.30 3.68 -7.60
N ILE A 24 -9.36 2.35 -7.60
CA ILE A 24 -10.39 1.57 -6.92
C ILE A 24 -9.85 1.11 -5.58
N LYS A 25 -10.39 1.69 -4.51
CA LYS A 25 -10.11 1.28 -3.13
C LYS A 25 -10.99 0.09 -2.77
N ILE A 26 -10.37 -1.00 -2.37
CA ILE A 26 -11.07 -2.18 -1.85
C ILE A 26 -10.86 -2.25 -0.33
N ASP A 27 -11.94 -2.16 0.41
CA ASP A 27 -11.95 -2.31 1.87
C ASP A 27 -12.69 -3.58 2.29
N SER A 28 -12.31 -4.13 3.43
CA SER A 28 -13.02 -5.24 4.04
C SER A 28 -14.30 -4.74 4.74
N PRO A 29 -15.44 -5.41 4.58
CA PRO A 29 -16.67 -5.06 5.30
C PRO A 29 -16.55 -5.26 6.82
N HIS A 30 -15.53 -5.99 7.29
CA HIS A 30 -15.34 -6.32 8.70
C HIS A 30 -14.37 -5.38 9.43
N VAL A 31 -13.75 -4.43 8.73
CA VAL A 31 -12.81 -3.48 9.34
C VAL A 31 -13.55 -2.18 9.68
N PRO A 32 -13.48 -1.69 10.93
CA PRO A 32 -14.06 -0.40 11.30
C PRO A 32 -13.47 0.74 10.47
N LYS A 33 -14.30 1.75 10.17
CA LYS A 33 -13.82 2.98 9.50
C LYS A 33 -12.71 3.63 10.32
N VAL A 34 -11.60 3.93 9.68
CA VAL A 34 -10.48 4.65 10.28
C VAL A 34 -10.68 6.14 10.09
N LEU A 35 -10.38 6.94 11.11
CA LEU A 35 -10.59 8.40 11.14
C LEU A 35 -9.94 9.17 9.96
N ARG A 36 -8.91 8.59 9.32
CA ARG A 36 -8.16 9.22 8.22
C ARG A 36 -8.68 8.89 6.82
N HIS A 37 -9.76 8.15 6.69
CA HIS A 37 -10.32 7.76 5.39
C HIS A 37 -10.66 8.95 4.49
N ASN A 38 -11.13 10.06 5.07
CA ASN A 38 -11.47 11.26 4.30
C ASN A 38 -10.27 11.88 3.59
N ASP A 39 -9.10 11.87 4.25
CA ASP A 39 -7.86 12.38 3.63
C ASP A 39 -7.30 11.38 2.61
N THR A 40 -7.14 10.13 3.00
CA THR A 40 -6.43 9.13 2.20
C THR A 40 -7.24 8.56 1.04
N ASN A 41 -8.55 8.79 0.99
CA ASN A 41 -9.44 8.26 -0.05
C ASN A 41 -9.94 9.32 -1.05
N ARG A 42 -9.44 10.55 -0.97
CA ARG A 42 -9.79 11.58 -1.95
C ARG A 42 -9.47 11.13 -3.37
N GLY A 43 -10.43 11.36 -4.27
CA GLY A 43 -10.30 11.01 -5.67
C GLY A 43 -10.41 9.53 -6.01
N LYS A 44 -10.56 8.65 -5.01
CA LYS A 44 -10.72 7.22 -5.23
C LYS A 44 -12.19 6.83 -5.33
N ARG A 45 -12.47 5.82 -6.12
CA ARG A 45 -13.70 5.04 -6.05
C ARG A 45 -13.54 3.96 -4.99
N SER A 46 -14.59 3.53 -4.31
CA SER A 46 -14.48 2.53 -3.24
C SER A 46 -15.52 1.43 -3.38
N VAL A 47 -15.12 0.24 -2.93
CA VAL A 47 -15.98 -0.94 -2.86
C VAL A 47 -15.63 -1.76 -1.62
N LEU A 48 -16.63 -2.40 -1.01
CA LEU A 48 -16.43 -3.35 0.08
C LEU A 48 -16.41 -4.77 -0.49
N ILE A 49 -15.30 -5.48 -0.30
CA ILE A 49 -15.13 -6.87 -0.74
C ILE A 49 -14.50 -7.68 0.39
N ASP A 50 -15.14 -8.77 0.77
CA ASP A 50 -14.53 -9.74 1.67
C ASP A 50 -13.63 -10.71 0.88
N LEU A 51 -12.34 -10.42 0.85
CA LEU A 51 -11.35 -11.27 0.16
C LEU A 51 -11.17 -12.67 0.77
N LYS A 52 -11.81 -12.94 1.91
CA LYS A 52 -11.79 -14.29 2.53
C LYS A 52 -12.86 -15.21 1.95
N THR A 53 -13.82 -14.67 1.24
CA THR A 53 -14.86 -15.45 0.55
C THR A 53 -14.45 -15.74 -0.89
N LYS A 54 -14.97 -16.83 -1.43
CA LYS A 54 -14.72 -17.21 -2.83
C LYS A 54 -15.27 -16.13 -3.78
N GLU A 55 -16.49 -15.66 -3.51
CA GLU A 55 -17.17 -14.64 -4.30
C GLU A 55 -16.43 -13.30 -4.28
N GLY A 56 -15.93 -12.92 -3.10
CA GLY A 56 -15.12 -11.70 -2.94
C GLY A 56 -13.81 -11.78 -3.71
N LEU A 57 -13.13 -12.92 -3.65
CA LEU A 57 -11.90 -13.13 -4.42
C LEU A 57 -12.17 -13.16 -5.93
N GLU A 58 -13.27 -13.73 -6.39
CA GLU A 58 -13.68 -13.69 -7.80
C GLU A 58 -13.95 -12.24 -8.28
N LEU A 59 -14.58 -11.40 -7.44
CA LEU A 59 -14.78 -9.98 -7.76
C LEU A 59 -13.45 -9.23 -7.81
N PHE A 60 -12.54 -9.49 -6.88
CA PHE A 60 -11.19 -8.92 -6.92
C PHE A 60 -10.48 -9.23 -8.24
N TRP A 61 -10.54 -10.48 -8.70
CA TRP A 61 -9.91 -10.88 -9.95
C TRP A 61 -10.50 -10.17 -11.17
N LYS A 62 -11.81 -9.97 -11.22
CA LYS A 62 -12.46 -9.19 -12.30
C LYS A 62 -11.96 -7.74 -12.34
N ILE A 63 -11.71 -7.13 -11.18
CA ILE A 63 -11.14 -5.78 -11.11
C ILE A 63 -9.68 -5.79 -11.57
N VAL A 64 -8.90 -6.78 -11.15
CA VAL A 64 -7.48 -6.91 -11.51
C VAL A 64 -7.26 -7.14 -13.00
N GLU A 65 -8.18 -7.81 -13.70
CA GLU A 65 -8.11 -8.03 -15.15
C GLU A 65 -7.92 -6.72 -15.95
N SER A 66 -8.48 -5.62 -15.47
CA SER A 66 -8.36 -4.29 -16.11
C SER A 66 -7.35 -3.37 -15.39
N ALA A 67 -6.72 -3.82 -14.31
CA ALA A 67 -5.84 -2.97 -13.53
C ALA A 67 -4.42 -2.92 -14.09
N ASP A 68 -3.78 -1.78 -13.97
CA ASP A 68 -2.36 -1.57 -14.25
C ASP A 68 -1.50 -1.79 -13.02
N VAL A 69 -2.06 -1.51 -11.84
CA VAL A 69 -1.33 -1.51 -10.57
C VAL A 69 -2.18 -2.15 -9.48
N VAL A 70 -1.54 -2.97 -8.65
CA VAL A 70 -2.08 -3.43 -7.37
C VAL A 70 -1.19 -2.93 -6.24
N LEU A 71 -1.78 -2.27 -5.25
CA LEU A 71 -1.09 -1.78 -4.05
C LEU A 71 -1.61 -2.51 -2.81
N GLN A 72 -0.72 -2.91 -1.93
CA GLN A 72 -1.06 -3.45 -0.62
C GLN A 72 -0.04 -3.04 0.45
N ASN A 73 -0.48 -3.00 1.71
CA ASN A 73 0.39 -2.77 2.87
C ASN A 73 0.05 -3.73 4.02
N PHE A 74 -0.33 -4.94 3.67
CA PHE A 74 -0.56 -5.99 4.65
C PHE A 74 0.75 -6.42 5.31
N ARG A 75 0.64 -7.07 6.47
CA ARG A 75 1.77 -7.77 7.07
C ARG A 75 2.23 -8.90 6.15
N GLU A 76 3.50 -9.26 6.26
CA GLU A 76 4.10 -10.35 5.48
C GLU A 76 3.26 -11.63 5.54
N GLY A 77 3.07 -12.26 4.40
CA GLY A 77 2.28 -13.48 4.22
C GLY A 77 0.76 -13.30 4.25
N VAL A 78 0.23 -12.12 4.54
CA VAL A 78 -1.23 -11.89 4.57
C VAL A 78 -1.81 -11.77 3.17
N ALA A 79 -1.15 -11.06 2.27
CA ALA A 79 -1.59 -10.95 0.87
C ALA A 79 -1.64 -12.33 0.20
N GLU A 80 -0.63 -13.15 0.43
CA GLU A 80 -0.52 -14.52 -0.08
C GLU A 80 -1.64 -15.42 0.47
N LYS A 81 -1.92 -15.34 1.77
CA LYS A 81 -3.01 -16.09 2.42
C LYS A 81 -4.39 -15.69 1.91
N LEU A 82 -4.56 -14.44 1.52
CA LEU A 82 -5.80 -13.93 0.93
C LEU A 82 -5.92 -14.29 -0.56
N GLY A 83 -4.88 -14.84 -1.17
CA GLY A 83 -4.87 -15.16 -2.60
C GLY A 83 -4.64 -13.95 -3.51
N VAL A 84 -4.09 -12.85 -2.96
CA VAL A 84 -3.85 -11.58 -3.67
C VAL A 84 -2.38 -11.14 -3.64
N GLY A 85 -1.46 -12.04 -3.31
CA GLY A 85 -0.02 -11.78 -3.29
C GLY A 85 0.57 -11.60 -4.70
N TYR A 86 1.79 -11.09 -4.75
CA TYR A 86 2.44 -10.75 -6.03
C TYR A 86 2.46 -11.90 -7.03
N GLU A 87 2.91 -13.08 -6.64
CA GLU A 87 3.00 -14.22 -7.56
C GLU A 87 1.63 -14.69 -8.07
N GLN A 88 0.59 -14.61 -7.22
CA GLN A 88 -0.77 -14.95 -7.61
C GLN A 88 -1.34 -13.94 -8.60
N VAL A 89 -1.08 -12.64 -8.38
CA VAL A 89 -1.52 -11.57 -9.29
C VAL A 89 -0.74 -11.64 -10.60
N ARG A 90 0.58 -11.79 -10.54
CA ARG A 90 1.47 -11.92 -11.71
C ARG A 90 1.12 -13.14 -12.58
N ALA A 91 0.73 -14.24 -11.98
CA ALA A 91 0.32 -15.44 -12.73
C ALA A 91 -0.89 -15.17 -13.65
N ARG A 92 -1.78 -14.22 -13.28
CA ARG A 92 -2.93 -13.82 -14.10
C ARG A 92 -2.67 -12.57 -14.94
N ARG A 93 -1.84 -11.70 -14.48
CA ARG A 93 -1.46 -10.43 -15.12
C ARG A 93 0.07 -10.31 -15.14
N PRO A 94 0.75 -10.94 -16.08
CA PRO A 94 2.22 -10.97 -16.12
C PRO A 94 2.88 -9.59 -16.21
N ASP A 95 2.17 -8.61 -16.74
CA ASP A 95 2.62 -7.22 -16.91
C ASP A 95 2.20 -6.30 -15.74
N ILE A 96 1.63 -6.85 -14.67
CA ILE A 96 1.16 -6.03 -13.54
C ILE A 96 2.30 -5.33 -12.81
N VAL A 97 2.07 -4.09 -12.40
CA VAL A 97 2.90 -3.42 -11.38
C VAL A 97 2.33 -3.70 -10.01
N TYR A 98 3.11 -4.26 -9.11
CA TYR A 98 2.66 -4.64 -7.79
C TYR A 98 3.46 -3.92 -6.70
N GLY A 99 2.80 -3.03 -5.96
CA GLY A 99 3.41 -2.26 -4.88
C GLY A 99 3.12 -2.85 -3.51
N SER A 100 4.19 -3.18 -2.77
CA SER A 100 4.10 -3.59 -1.38
C SER A 100 4.71 -2.53 -0.48
N VAL A 101 3.91 -1.97 0.43
CA VAL A 101 4.33 -0.90 1.34
C VAL A 101 4.39 -1.44 2.76
N ASN A 102 5.54 -1.35 3.40
CA ASN A 102 5.72 -1.79 4.78
C ASN A 102 6.78 -0.93 5.50
N THR A 103 6.92 -1.11 6.81
CA THR A 103 7.78 -0.24 7.64
C THR A 103 9.27 -0.51 7.46
N TYR A 104 9.66 -1.76 7.19
CA TYR A 104 11.07 -2.17 7.28
C TYR A 104 11.65 -2.75 6.00
N GLY A 105 10.87 -2.79 4.93
CA GLY A 105 11.25 -3.50 3.71
C GLY A 105 11.17 -5.02 3.85
N HIS A 106 11.65 -5.71 2.84
CA HIS A 106 11.63 -7.18 2.75
C HIS A 106 12.98 -7.82 3.07
N LEU A 107 14.01 -7.01 3.37
CA LEU A 107 15.38 -7.46 3.63
C LEU A 107 15.87 -6.95 4.99
N GLY A 108 16.78 -7.70 5.58
CA GLY A 108 17.42 -7.35 6.86
C GLY A 108 16.71 -7.90 8.08
N SER A 109 17.29 -7.61 9.27
CA SER A 109 16.88 -8.19 10.56
C SER A 109 15.50 -7.75 11.06
N PHE A 110 14.93 -6.70 10.47
CA PHE A 110 13.60 -6.18 10.80
C PHE A 110 12.51 -6.60 9.80
N ALA A 111 12.89 -7.28 8.70
CA ALA A 111 11.90 -7.77 7.73
C ALA A 111 10.82 -8.63 8.42
N GLY A 112 9.59 -8.52 7.94
CA GLY A 112 8.44 -9.25 8.49
C GLY A 112 7.89 -8.74 9.82
N ARG A 113 8.59 -7.83 10.51
CA ARG A 113 8.11 -7.29 11.79
C ARG A 113 6.96 -6.30 11.56
N PRO A 114 5.97 -6.27 12.46
CA PRO A 114 4.93 -5.25 12.43
C PRO A 114 5.53 -3.88 12.75
N GLY A 115 5.07 -2.85 12.05
CA GLY A 115 5.50 -1.49 12.29
C GLY A 115 4.44 -0.47 11.90
N HIS A 116 4.60 0.73 12.42
CA HIS A 116 3.79 1.90 12.10
C HIS A 116 4.60 3.17 12.41
N GLU A 117 4.09 4.34 12.09
CA GLU A 117 4.82 5.61 12.14
C GLU A 117 5.69 5.81 13.39
N PRO A 118 5.19 5.73 14.65
CA PRO A 118 6.04 5.95 15.82
C PRO A 118 7.22 4.97 15.93
N ILE A 119 7.02 3.72 15.52
CA ILE A 119 8.09 2.72 15.55
C ILE A 119 9.10 3.00 14.43
N GLY A 120 8.65 3.39 13.24
CA GLY A 120 9.52 3.85 12.15
C GLY A 120 10.38 5.02 12.58
N GLN A 121 9.80 6.02 13.26
CA GLN A 121 10.52 7.16 13.82
C GLN A 121 11.59 6.75 14.85
N ALA A 122 11.26 5.78 15.71
CA ALA A 122 12.20 5.27 16.71
C ALA A 122 13.41 4.59 16.04
N VAL A 123 13.16 3.68 15.11
CA VAL A 123 14.21 2.93 14.40
C VAL A 123 15.09 3.85 13.56
N ALA A 124 14.50 4.87 12.91
CA ALA A 124 15.25 5.86 12.14
C ALA A 124 16.00 6.90 13.00
N GLY A 125 15.87 6.83 14.33
CA GLY A 125 16.50 7.79 15.25
C GLY A 125 15.84 9.17 15.29
N MET A 126 14.71 9.36 14.63
CA MET A 126 14.00 10.66 14.60
C MET A 126 13.57 11.10 16.00
N GLN A 127 13.07 10.17 16.81
CA GLN A 127 12.58 10.51 18.16
C GLN A 127 13.70 11.04 19.08
N VAL A 128 14.92 10.52 18.95
CA VAL A 128 16.07 11.00 19.70
C VAL A 128 16.48 12.40 19.25
N ARG A 129 16.42 12.67 17.94
CA ARG A 129 16.77 13.99 17.39
C ARG A 129 15.75 15.08 17.71
N LEU A 130 14.47 14.71 17.77
CA LEU A 130 13.38 15.64 18.08
C LEU A 130 13.24 15.92 19.57
N GLY A 131 13.64 14.99 20.41
CA GLY A 131 13.61 15.14 21.86
C GLY A 131 14.85 15.83 22.41
N SER A 132 14.67 16.69 23.42
CA SER A 132 15.80 17.34 24.12
C SER A 132 16.32 16.52 25.30
N LYS A 133 15.41 15.94 26.09
CA LYS A 133 15.72 15.13 27.30
C LYS A 133 15.22 13.70 27.18
N LYS A 134 14.18 13.48 26.39
CA LYS A 134 13.55 12.18 26.16
C LYS A 134 13.25 12.02 24.67
N PRO A 135 13.35 10.80 24.11
CA PRO A 135 12.85 10.54 22.76
C PRO A 135 11.40 11.02 22.63
N THR A 136 11.10 11.77 21.59
CA THR A 136 9.78 12.38 21.37
C THR A 136 9.30 12.05 19.98
N THR A 137 8.08 11.52 19.87
CA THR A 137 7.44 11.27 18.59
C THR A 137 7.12 12.60 17.89
N ALA A 138 7.40 12.70 16.61
CA ALA A 138 6.98 13.84 15.81
C ALA A 138 5.45 13.98 15.82
N PRO A 139 4.92 15.19 15.88
CA PRO A 139 3.47 15.43 15.91
C PRO A 139 2.77 15.18 14.57
N PHE A 140 3.52 14.72 13.56
CA PHE A 140 3.01 14.43 12.22
C PHE A 140 3.62 13.12 11.69
N SER A 141 2.91 12.48 10.77
CA SER A 141 3.27 11.16 10.21
C SER A 141 4.22 11.33 9.01
N ALA A 142 5.44 11.82 9.26
CA ALA A 142 6.43 12.11 8.20
C ALA A 142 6.83 10.85 7.41
N ASN A 143 7.05 9.73 8.12
CA ASN A 143 7.45 8.48 7.47
C ASN A 143 6.31 7.87 6.65
N ASP A 144 5.08 7.86 7.19
CA ASP A 144 3.92 7.34 6.46
C ASP A 144 3.66 8.14 5.17
N TYR A 145 3.59 9.47 5.25
CA TYR A 145 3.38 10.30 4.06
C TYR A 145 4.57 10.21 3.10
N GLY A 146 5.81 10.29 3.61
CA GLY A 146 7.01 10.16 2.80
C GLY A 146 7.09 8.82 2.08
N THR A 147 6.79 7.73 2.78
CA THR A 147 6.74 6.38 2.19
C THR A 147 5.65 6.29 1.12
N GLY A 148 4.47 6.86 1.36
CA GLY A 148 3.39 6.89 0.37
C GLY A 148 3.77 7.63 -0.91
N LEU A 149 4.45 8.78 -0.79
CA LEU A 149 4.94 9.55 -1.94
C LEU A 149 6.06 8.80 -2.68
N LEU A 150 7.00 8.20 -1.97
CA LEU A 150 8.06 7.38 -2.58
C LEU A 150 7.49 6.13 -3.27
N ALA A 151 6.48 5.50 -2.69
CA ALA A 151 5.77 4.39 -3.32
C ALA A 151 5.07 4.84 -4.62
N CYS A 152 4.43 6.01 -4.61
CA CYS A 152 3.84 6.59 -5.82
C CYS A 152 4.90 6.84 -6.92
N TYR A 153 6.05 7.38 -6.54
CA TYR A 153 7.18 7.56 -7.46
C TYR A 153 7.68 6.22 -8.02
N GLY A 154 7.85 5.21 -7.16
CA GLY A 154 8.25 3.86 -7.59
C GLY A 154 7.24 3.23 -8.55
N VAL A 155 5.94 3.36 -8.29
CA VAL A 155 4.88 2.90 -9.19
C VAL A 155 4.96 3.61 -10.55
N ALA A 156 5.18 4.93 -10.57
CA ALA A 156 5.32 5.68 -11.82
C ALA A 156 6.53 5.21 -12.64
N LEU A 157 7.67 4.94 -12.00
CA LEU A 157 8.84 4.36 -12.65
C LEU A 157 8.58 2.95 -13.19
N ALA A 158 7.89 2.11 -12.43
CA ALA A 158 7.52 0.76 -12.83
C ALA A 158 6.56 0.76 -14.03
N LEU A 159 5.58 1.67 -14.06
CA LEU A 159 4.71 1.88 -15.21
C LEU A 159 5.48 2.38 -16.45
N LEU A 160 6.45 3.26 -16.26
CA LEU A 160 7.32 3.72 -17.34
C LEU A 160 8.18 2.57 -17.89
N HIS A 161 8.74 1.73 -17.02
CA HIS A 161 9.47 0.53 -17.39
C HIS A 161 8.57 -0.42 -18.20
N ARG A 162 7.38 -0.74 -17.67
CA ARG A 162 6.42 -1.58 -18.37
C ARG A 162 6.05 -1.04 -19.76
N ARG A 163 5.86 0.27 -19.89
CA ARG A 163 5.58 0.90 -21.19
C ARG A 163 6.70 0.72 -22.20
N ARG A 164 7.96 0.60 -21.75
CA ARG A 164 9.13 0.44 -22.62
C ARG A 164 9.44 -1.02 -22.94
N THR A 165 9.19 -1.93 -22.02
CA THR A 165 9.62 -3.33 -22.10
C THR A 165 8.47 -4.31 -22.25
N GLY A 166 7.26 -3.92 -21.86
CA GLY A 166 6.11 -4.81 -21.71
C GLY A 166 6.10 -5.59 -20.39
N GLU A 167 7.13 -5.44 -19.54
CA GLU A 167 7.31 -6.22 -18.31
C GLU A 167 6.77 -5.49 -17.08
N GLY A 168 5.97 -6.21 -16.27
CA GLY A 168 5.58 -5.80 -14.92
C GLY A 168 6.65 -6.09 -13.87
N GLN A 169 6.46 -5.52 -12.67
CA GLN A 169 7.35 -5.77 -11.53
C GLN A 169 6.68 -5.50 -10.20
#